data_7336bb04811d78a8d52aa790e5838a68
#
_entry.id   7336bb04811d78a8d52aa790e5838a68
#
_cell.length_a   1.000
_cell.length_b   1.000
_cell.length_c   1.000
_cell.angle_alpha   90.00
_cell.angle_beta   90.00
_cell.angle_gamma   90.00
#
_symmetry.space_group_name_H-M   'P 1'
#
loop_
_entity.id
_entity.type
_entity.pdbx_description
1 polymer ?
#
loop_
_entity_poly.entity_id
_entity_poly.type
_entity_poly.pdbx_seq_one_letter_code
_entity_poly.pdbx_strand_id
1 'polypeptide(L)'
;DMMEYDHNFAAIKNEGPERLGHTILYDRLVNEVAKHDICMIYHADMYLMPGAIDQIEHKLKDKTIVSLTRIEPPLHPDGPEKILQDFGIEPEEFNEDGLFAYLQATDSEREIKTTEGIFAPWAFYKKDFQEIGGHDPLYAPQSKEDSDIFNRFQLNGIKFIQTWEGCVYHMTCRGSRFADGAKRNPDGQVF
;
A
#
# COMPACT_ATOMS: atom_id res chain seq x y z
N ASP A 1 2.98 9.15 25.77
CA ASP A 1 4.45 8.97 25.70
C ASP A 1 4.80 8.72 24.25
N MET A 2 5.22 9.79 23.54
CA MET A 2 5.88 9.61 22.25
C MET A 2 7.23 8.97 22.56
N MET A 3 7.37 7.67 22.27
CA MET A 3 8.66 7.03 22.23
C MET A 3 9.54 7.82 21.27
N GLU A 4 10.69 8.24 21.73
CA GLU A 4 11.75 8.83 20.93
C GLU A 4 12.27 7.75 19.97
N TYR A 5 11.59 7.56 18.84
CA TYR A 5 12.15 6.81 17.75
C TYR A 5 13.10 7.75 17.01
N ASP A 6 14.36 7.38 16.93
CA ASP A 6 15.39 8.06 16.13
C ASP A 6 15.12 7.82 14.64
N HIS A 7 13.99 8.35 14.18
CA HIS A 7 13.57 8.22 12.80
C HIS A 7 13.70 9.55 12.08
N ASN A 8 14.34 9.51 10.92
CA ASN A 8 14.31 10.61 9.96
C ASN A 8 12.86 10.80 9.45
N PHE A 9 12.04 11.42 10.26
CA PHE A 9 10.67 11.76 9.91
C PHE A 9 10.64 13.05 9.10
N ALA A 10 9.94 13.02 7.97
CA ALA A 10 9.62 14.20 7.19
C ALA A 10 8.14 14.14 6.80
N ALA A 11 7.48 15.29 6.84
CA ALA A 11 6.07 15.40 6.51
C ALA A 11 5.84 16.46 5.44
N ILE A 12 4.94 16.18 4.52
CA ILE A 12 4.39 17.16 3.58
C ILE A 12 3.01 17.54 4.09
N LYS A 13 2.87 18.81 4.48
CA LYS A 13 1.58 19.35 4.93
C LYS A 13 0.82 19.90 3.73
N ASN A 14 -0.45 19.53 3.64
CA ASN A 14 -1.37 20.19 2.73
C ASN A 14 -1.88 21.49 3.39
N GLU A 15 -1.43 22.64 2.90
CA GLU A 15 -1.80 23.96 3.45
C GLU A 15 -2.96 24.61 2.68
N GLY A 16 -3.39 24.00 1.57
CA GLY A 16 -4.46 24.57 0.74
C GLY A 16 -5.84 24.15 1.22
N PRO A 17 -6.89 24.90 0.80
CA PRO A 17 -8.28 24.49 1.02
C PRO A 17 -8.65 23.26 0.19
N GLU A 18 -7.90 22.98 -0.87
CA GLU A 18 -8.11 21.82 -1.74
C GLU A 18 -7.21 20.66 -1.32
N ARG A 19 -7.77 19.45 -1.38
CA ARG A 19 -7.04 18.23 -1.08
C ARG A 19 -6.00 17.97 -2.18
N LEU A 20 -4.73 17.85 -1.81
CA LEU A 20 -3.73 17.25 -2.69
C LEU A 20 -4.09 15.77 -2.91
N GLY A 21 -4.13 15.34 -4.14
CA GLY A 21 -4.40 13.94 -4.45
C GLY A 21 -3.24 13.02 -4.02
N HIS A 22 -3.54 11.72 -3.89
CA HIS A 22 -2.54 10.70 -3.55
C HIS A 22 -1.37 10.72 -4.54
N THR A 23 -1.64 10.87 -5.82
CA THR A 23 -0.64 10.95 -6.89
C THR A 23 0.44 11.99 -6.59
N ILE A 24 0.03 13.21 -6.32
CA ILE A 24 0.95 14.33 -6.04
C ILE A 24 1.74 14.09 -4.77
N LEU A 25 1.09 13.57 -3.71
CA LEU A 25 1.74 13.33 -2.43
C LEU A 25 2.76 12.20 -2.51
N TYR A 26 2.42 11.09 -3.17
CA TYR A 26 3.36 9.98 -3.35
C TYR A 26 4.57 10.39 -4.19
N ASP A 27 4.35 11.11 -5.28
CA ASP A 27 5.45 11.58 -6.13
C ASP A 27 6.39 12.51 -5.40
N ARG A 28 5.85 13.44 -4.61
CA ARG A 28 6.67 14.32 -3.78
C ARG A 28 7.41 13.56 -2.69
N LEU A 29 6.76 12.64 -1.99
CA LEU A 29 7.41 11.83 -0.97
C LEU A 29 8.54 10.98 -1.55
N VAL A 30 8.34 10.35 -2.70
CA VAL A 30 9.36 9.53 -3.35
C VAL A 30 10.50 10.40 -3.88
N ASN A 31 10.20 11.49 -4.59
CA ASN A 31 11.22 12.27 -5.30
C ASN A 31 11.96 13.28 -4.42
N GLU A 32 11.25 13.94 -3.50
CA GLU A 32 11.79 15.05 -2.72
C GLU A 32 12.25 14.63 -1.31
N VAL A 33 11.59 13.62 -0.72
CA VAL A 33 11.76 13.27 0.70
C VAL A 33 12.53 11.97 0.90
N ALA A 34 12.19 10.90 0.16
CA ALA A 34 12.82 9.61 0.33
C ALA A 34 14.32 9.67 0.02
N LYS A 35 15.14 9.24 1.00
CA LYS A 35 16.61 9.27 0.92
C LYS A 35 17.22 7.95 0.45
N HIS A 36 16.46 6.87 0.53
CA HIS A 36 16.92 5.52 0.23
C HIS A 36 16.45 5.06 -1.16
N ASP A 37 17.14 4.06 -1.68
CA ASP A 37 16.86 3.51 -3.01
C ASP A 37 15.60 2.64 -3.03
N ILE A 38 15.21 2.07 -1.89
CA ILE A 38 13.98 1.30 -1.74
C ILE A 38 12.93 2.19 -1.09
N CYS A 39 11.77 2.26 -1.73
CA CYS A 39 10.60 2.98 -1.25
C CYS A 39 9.42 2.03 -1.11
N MET A 40 8.51 2.35 -0.21
CA MET A 40 7.25 1.62 -0.06
C MET A 40 6.08 2.61 0.04
N ILE A 41 5.06 2.42 -0.77
CA ILE A 41 3.78 3.08 -0.58
C ILE A 41 3.02 2.31 0.50
N TYR A 42 2.68 3.02 1.57
CA TYR A 42 2.05 2.47 2.77
C TYR A 42 0.95 3.40 3.27
N HIS A 43 -0.18 2.86 3.66
CA HIS A 43 -1.31 3.65 4.12
C HIS A 43 -1.36 3.71 5.66
N ALA A 44 -1.86 4.82 6.18
CA ALA A 44 -1.88 5.08 7.63
C ALA A 44 -2.86 4.17 8.41
N ASP A 45 -3.80 3.54 7.72
CA ASP A 45 -4.79 2.60 8.27
C ASP A 45 -4.36 1.13 8.16
N MET A 46 -3.08 0.90 7.94
CA MET A 46 -2.48 -0.43 7.87
C MET A 46 -1.58 -0.71 9.06
N TYR A 47 -1.60 -1.94 9.55
CA TYR A 47 -0.71 -2.45 10.58
C TYR A 47 0.24 -3.48 9.98
N LEU A 48 1.53 -3.15 9.95
CA LEU A 48 2.56 -3.99 9.36
C LEU A 48 2.91 -5.15 10.29
N MET A 49 2.80 -6.37 9.79
CA MET A 49 3.11 -7.55 10.58
C MET A 49 4.62 -7.75 10.75
N PRO A 50 5.07 -8.31 11.89
CA PRO A 50 6.47 -8.67 12.07
C PRO A 50 6.98 -9.56 10.93
N GLY A 51 8.21 -9.33 10.48
CA GLY A 51 8.81 -10.07 9.38
C GLY A 51 8.37 -9.63 7.97
N ALA A 52 7.37 -8.75 7.85
CA ALA A 52 6.89 -8.31 6.53
C ALA A 52 7.97 -7.54 5.75
N ILE A 53 8.79 -6.73 6.43
CA ILE A 53 9.90 -6.01 5.78
C ILE A 53 10.96 -6.98 5.30
N ASP A 54 11.30 -8.00 6.10
CA ASP A 54 12.27 -9.03 5.71
C ASP A 54 11.83 -9.76 4.43
N GLN A 55 10.52 -10.00 4.30
CA GLN A 55 9.96 -10.59 3.09
C GLN A 55 10.07 -9.67 1.87
N ILE A 56 9.89 -8.37 2.05
CA ILE A 56 10.12 -7.38 0.98
C ILE A 56 11.59 -7.42 0.56
N GLU A 57 12.52 -7.30 1.51
CA GLU A 57 13.96 -7.29 1.22
C GLU A 57 14.42 -8.58 0.52
N HIS A 58 13.89 -9.72 0.94
CA HIS A 58 14.21 -11.01 0.34
C HIS A 58 13.71 -11.13 -1.11
N LYS A 59 12.50 -10.64 -1.39
CA LYS A 59 11.83 -10.83 -2.68
C LYS A 59 12.06 -9.68 -3.68
N LEU A 60 12.39 -8.48 -3.20
CA LEU A 60 12.62 -7.32 -4.06
C LEU A 60 13.94 -7.48 -4.83
N LYS A 61 13.84 -7.52 -6.15
CA LYS A 61 14.97 -7.65 -7.08
C LYS A 61 14.90 -6.52 -8.12
N ASP A 62 15.96 -6.39 -8.89
CA ASP A 62 15.96 -5.45 -10.02
C ASP A 62 14.77 -5.70 -10.93
N LYS A 63 14.10 -4.64 -11.37
CA LYS A 63 12.88 -4.69 -12.19
C LYS A 63 11.75 -5.54 -11.57
N THR A 64 11.61 -5.51 -10.25
CA THR A 64 10.46 -6.10 -9.56
C THR A 64 9.81 -5.10 -8.60
N ILE A 65 8.52 -5.26 -8.38
CA ILE A 65 7.77 -4.62 -7.31
C ILE A 65 7.19 -5.72 -6.43
N VAL A 66 7.29 -5.56 -5.13
CA VAL A 66 6.79 -6.53 -4.14
C VAL A 66 5.67 -5.90 -3.34
N SER A 67 4.51 -6.53 -3.33
CA SER A 67 3.40 -6.19 -2.45
C SER A 67 3.21 -7.23 -1.35
N LEU A 68 2.71 -6.77 -0.20
CA LEU A 68 2.32 -7.62 0.91
C LEU A 68 0.87 -8.08 0.75
N THR A 69 0.54 -9.23 1.32
CA THR A 69 -0.83 -9.69 1.36
C THR A 69 -1.62 -8.94 2.44
N ARG A 70 -2.75 -8.39 2.04
CA ARG A 70 -3.68 -7.74 2.96
C ARG A 70 -4.57 -8.75 3.66
N ILE A 71 -4.69 -8.59 4.97
CA ILE A 71 -5.76 -9.16 5.78
C ILE A 71 -6.67 -7.99 6.12
N GLU A 72 -7.93 -8.07 5.82
CA GLU A 72 -8.86 -6.96 6.03
C GLU A 72 -10.27 -7.44 6.41
N PRO A 73 -11.06 -6.63 7.13
CA PRO A 73 -12.46 -6.91 7.40
C PRO A 73 -13.26 -7.05 6.10
N PRO A 74 -14.35 -7.83 6.08
CA PRO A 74 -15.15 -8.07 4.89
C PRO A 74 -16.03 -6.86 4.51
N LEU A 75 -15.45 -5.66 4.49
CA LEU A 75 -16.10 -4.41 4.07
C LEU A 75 -16.02 -4.17 2.56
N HIS A 76 -15.09 -4.84 1.90
CA HIS A 76 -14.88 -4.78 0.47
C HIS A 76 -15.22 -6.13 -0.17
N PRO A 77 -15.54 -6.17 -1.47
CA PRO A 77 -15.72 -7.43 -2.19
C PRO A 77 -14.51 -8.35 -2.01
N ASP A 78 -14.77 -9.64 -1.93
CA ASP A 78 -13.73 -10.65 -1.88
C ASP A 78 -12.89 -10.66 -3.16
N GLY A 79 -11.65 -11.13 -3.05
CA GLY A 79 -10.72 -11.24 -4.15
C GLY A 79 -9.59 -12.22 -3.83
N PRO A 80 -8.97 -12.81 -4.86
CA PRO A 80 -7.91 -13.81 -4.68
C PRO A 80 -6.62 -13.23 -4.09
N GLU A 81 -6.51 -11.91 -4.03
CA GLU A 81 -5.32 -11.17 -3.62
C GLU A 81 -5.28 -10.84 -2.13
N LYS A 82 -6.29 -11.24 -1.36
CA LYS A 82 -6.42 -10.86 0.04
C LYS A 82 -7.03 -11.94 0.90
N ILE A 83 -6.99 -11.72 2.19
CA ILE A 83 -7.60 -12.59 3.21
C ILE A 83 -8.68 -11.77 3.92
N LEU A 84 -9.92 -12.25 3.88
CA LEU A 84 -11.02 -11.62 4.62
C LEU A 84 -11.09 -12.20 6.02
N GLN A 85 -10.62 -11.44 7.00
CA GLN A 85 -10.72 -11.73 8.43
C GLN A 85 -10.84 -10.42 9.20
N ASP A 86 -11.77 -10.39 10.15
CA ASP A 86 -12.07 -9.20 10.94
C ASP A 86 -11.33 -9.24 12.30
N PHE A 87 -10.42 -8.31 12.48
CA PHE A 87 -9.73 -8.06 13.74
C PHE A 87 -9.91 -6.61 14.22
N GLY A 88 -10.97 -5.94 13.78
CA GLY A 88 -11.31 -4.55 14.08
C GLY A 88 -11.16 -3.63 12.86
N ILE A 89 -12.05 -2.65 12.76
CA ILE A 89 -12.09 -1.68 11.65
C ILE A 89 -11.51 -0.31 12.00
N GLU A 90 -11.31 -0.07 13.28
CA GLU A 90 -10.73 1.16 13.84
C GLU A 90 -9.62 0.78 14.83
N PRO A 91 -8.64 1.66 15.10
CA PRO A 91 -7.54 1.36 16.01
C PRO A 91 -7.98 0.92 17.41
N GLU A 92 -9.09 1.47 17.92
CA GLU A 92 -9.64 1.17 19.24
C GLU A 92 -10.28 -0.22 19.33
N GLU A 93 -10.66 -0.79 18.18
CA GLU A 93 -11.27 -2.12 18.06
C GLU A 93 -10.26 -3.21 17.69
N PHE A 94 -9.02 -2.83 17.42
CA PHE A 94 -8.01 -3.72 16.86
C PHE A 94 -7.63 -4.85 17.83
N ASN A 95 -7.89 -6.07 17.40
CA ASN A 95 -7.55 -7.30 18.10
C ASN A 95 -6.22 -7.89 17.61
N GLU A 96 -5.13 -7.31 18.08
CA GLU A 96 -3.77 -7.72 17.70
C GLU A 96 -3.48 -9.19 18.06
N ASP A 97 -3.84 -9.62 19.27
CA ASP A 97 -3.62 -11.00 19.74
C ASP A 97 -4.35 -12.01 18.84
N GLY A 98 -5.59 -11.71 18.47
CA GLY A 98 -6.38 -12.53 17.57
C GLY A 98 -5.75 -12.64 16.17
N LEU A 99 -5.23 -11.54 15.65
CA LEU A 99 -4.52 -11.50 14.38
C LEU A 99 -3.24 -12.36 14.43
N PHE A 100 -2.44 -12.25 15.50
CA PHE A 100 -1.23 -13.06 15.66
C PHE A 100 -1.56 -14.56 15.76
N ALA A 101 -2.58 -14.92 16.53
CA ALA A 101 -3.01 -16.32 16.66
C ALA A 101 -3.47 -16.89 15.28
N TYR A 102 -4.21 -16.10 14.52
CA TYR A 102 -4.62 -16.48 13.16
C TYR A 102 -3.42 -16.70 12.24
N LEU A 103 -2.46 -15.79 12.25
CA LEU A 103 -1.27 -15.90 11.41
C LEU A 103 -0.42 -17.13 11.76
N GLN A 104 -0.25 -17.44 13.03
CA GLN A 104 0.44 -18.66 13.46
C GLN A 104 -0.29 -19.92 12.99
N ALA A 105 -1.61 -19.95 13.09
CA ALA A 105 -2.41 -21.10 12.68
C ALA A 105 -2.40 -21.35 11.16
N THR A 106 -2.16 -20.31 10.35
CA THR A 106 -2.21 -20.36 8.88
C THR A 106 -0.84 -20.24 8.21
N ASP A 107 0.24 -20.25 8.97
CA ASP A 107 1.59 -19.98 8.47
C ASP A 107 2.00 -20.93 7.34
N SER A 108 1.85 -22.22 7.56
CA SER A 108 2.21 -23.26 6.56
C SER A 108 1.43 -23.16 5.25
N GLU A 109 0.23 -22.58 5.25
CA GLU A 109 -0.58 -22.38 4.04
C GLU A 109 -0.07 -21.21 3.19
N ARG A 110 0.63 -20.25 3.82
CA ARG A 110 1.13 -19.03 3.20
C ARG A 110 2.58 -19.13 2.74
N GLU A 111 3.37 -19.99 3.37
CA GLU A 111 4.84 -20.06 3.25
C GLU A 111 5.34 -20.26 1.81
N ILE A 112 4.60 -20.94 0.98
CA ILE A 112 5.00 -21.23 -0.41
C ILE A 112 4.19 -20.46 -1.46
N LYS A 113 3.25 -19.62 -1.02
CA LYS A 113 2.35 -18.92 -1.93
C LYS A 113 2.97 -17.59 -2.37
N THR A 114 3.09 -17.43 -3.68
CA THR A 114 3.46 -16.16 -4.32
C THR A 114 2.54 -15.97 -5.53
N THR A 115 2.04 -14.77 -5.71
CA THR A 115 1.14 -14.44 -6.83
C THR A 115 1.68 -13.25 -7.62
N GLU A 116 1.26 -13.16 -8.87
CA GLU A 116 1.49 -11.97 -9.71
C GLU A 116 0.38 -10.97 -9.41
N GLY A 117 0.62 -10.09 -8.44
CA GLY A 117 -0.33 -9.07 -8.06
C GLY A 117 0.37 -7.89 -7.45
N ILE A 118 -0.31 -6.75 -7.42
CA ILE A 118 0.21 -5.54 -6.80
C ILE A 118 -0.93 -4.76 -6.17
N PHE A 119 -0.78 -4.49 -4.88
CA PHE A 119 -1.71 -3.73 -4.05
C PHE A 119 -0.93 -3.02 -2.95
N ALA A 120 -1.43 -1.91 -2.45
CA ALA A 120 -0.81 -1.29 -1.29
C ALA A 120 -0.89 -2.25 -0.07
N PRO A 121 0.18 -2.37 0.73
CA PRO A 121 1.46 -1.70 0.52
C PRO A 121 2.32 -2.40 -0.55
N TRP A 122 3.07 -1.63 -1.29
CA TRP A 122 3.98 -2.14 -2.31
C TRP A 122 5.32 -1.42 -2.28
N ALA A 123 6.40 -2.19 -2.42
CA ALA A 123 7.78 -1.73 -2.37
C ALA A 123 8.46 -1.84 -3.74
N PHE A 124 9.33 -0.89 -4.04
CA PHE A 124 9.97 -0.74 -5.33
C PHE A 124 11.31 -0.02 -5.21
N TYR A 125 12.14 -0.13 -6.24
CA TYR A 125 13.31 0.74 -6.36
C TYR A 125 12.91 2.12 -6.85
N LYS A 126 13.37 3.15 -6.17
CA LYS A 126 13.12 4.57 -6.51
C LYS A 126 13.44 4.88 -7.98
N LYS A 127 14.53 4.31 -8.49
CA LYS A 127 14.94 4.47 -9.90
C LYS A 127 13.85 4.02 -10.89
N ASP A 128 13.18 2.89 -10.59
CA ASP A 128 12.15 2.34 -11.47
C ASP A 128 10.89 3.24 -11.49
N PHE A 129 10.53 3.81 -10.33
CA PHE A 129 9.46 4.79 -10.22
C PHE A 129 9.77 6.06 -11.02
N GLN A 130 11.01 6.54 -10.92
CA GLN A 130 11.48 7.72 -11.64
C GLN A 130 11.57 7.49 -13.15
N GLU A 131 11.96 6.29 -13.58
CA GLU A 131 12.07 5.92 -15.00
C GLU A 131 10.71 6.01 -15.72
N ILE A 132 9.63 5.63 -15.05
CA ILE A 132 8.27 5.75 -15.62
C ILE A 132 7.63 7.13 -15.43
N GLY A 133 8.31 8.04 -14.73
CA GLY A 133 7.84 9.41 -14.49
C GLY A 133 6.87 9.58 -13.33
N GLY A 134 6.75 8.59 -12.42
CA GLY A 134 5.82 8.63 -11.29
C GLY A 134 4.35 8.49 -11.70
N HIS A 135 3.43 9.00 -10.89
CA HIS A 135 2.00 9.01 -11.21
C HIS A 135 1.66 10.08 -12.26
N ASP A 136 0.63 9.84 -13.05
CA ASP A 136 0.11 10.85 -13.96
C ASP A 136 -0.84 11.80 -13.19
N PRO A 137 -0.54 13.11 -13.15
CA PRO A 137 -1.38 14.08 -12.46
C PRO A 137 -2.80 14.22 -13.03
N LEU A 138 -3.08 13.72 -14.23
CA LEU A 138 -4.42 13.67 -14.78
C LEU A 138 -5.39 12.85 -13.93
N TYR A 139 -4.88 11.90 -13.15
CA TYR A 139 -5.71 11.08 -12.25
C TYR A 139 -5.92 11.70 -10.86
N ALA A 140 -5.42 12.92 -10.62
CA ALA A 140 -5.71 13.63 -9.37
C ALA A 140 -7.19 14.09 -9.30
N PRO A 141 -7.81 14.10 -8.12
CA PRO A 141 -7.25 13.76 -6.82
C PRO A 141 -7.19 12.27 -6.52
N GLN A 142 -7.97 11.44 -7.22
CA GLN A 142 -7.94 9.97 -7.12
C GLN A 142 -8.87 9.33 -8.17
N SER A 143 -8.70 8.04 -8.35
CA SER A 143 -9.40 7.09 -9.23
C SER A 143 -8.59 6.77 -10.48
N LYS A 144 -8.32 5.47 -10.67
CA LYS A 144 -7.52 4.90 -11.76
C LYS A 144 -6.01 5.18 -11.74
N GLU A 145 -5.50 5.98 -10.81
CA GLU A 145 -4.08 6.26 -10.63
C GLU A 145 -3.26 4.98 -10.44
N ASP A 146 -3.76 4.05 -9.62
CA ASP A 146 -3.09 2.75 -9.39
C ASP A 146 -3.04 1.93 -10.68
N SER A 147 -4.16 1.85 -11.40
CA SER A 147 -4.23 1.09 -12.65
C SER A 147 -3.29 1.65 -13.71
N ASP A 148 -3.18 2.97 -13.80
CA ASP A 148 -2.28 3.63 -14.72
C ASP A 148 -0.82 3.35 -14.40
N ILE A 149 -0.40 3.64 -13.16
CA ILE A 149 1.01 3.47 -12.78
C ILE A 149 1.46 2.01 -12.90
N PHE A 150 0.59 1.05 -12.54
CA PHE A 150 0.91 -0.37 -12.66
C PHE A 150 1.02 -0.81 -14.12
N ASN A 151 0.17 -0.32 -15.02
CA ASN A 151 0.30 -0.54 -16.45
C ASN A 151 1.63 -0.01 -16.98
N ARG A 152 2.03 1.21 -16.56
CA ARG A 152 3.31 1.80 -17.04
C ARG A 152 4.51 1.03 -16.50
N PHE A 153 4.49 0.55 -15.26
CA PHE A 153 5.51 -0.36 -14.74
C PHE A 153 5.61 -1.64 -15.58
N GLN A 154 4.47 -2.26 -15.87
CA GLN A 154 4.44 -3.50 -16.65
C GLN A 154 4.96 -3.29 -18.07
N LEU A 155 4.59 -2.20 -18.73
CA LEU A 155 5.09 -1.82 -20.06
C LEU A 155 6.60 -1.57 -20.07
N ASN A 156 7.18 -1.17 -18.94
CA ASN A 156 8.63 -1.02 -18.74
C ASN A 156 9.32 -2.32 -18.27
N GLY A 157 8.63 -3.46 -18.36
CA GLY A 157 9.19 -4.78 -18.06
C GLY A 157 9.37 -5.08 -16.59
N ILE A 158 8.71 -4.31 -15.71
CA ILE A 158 8.73 -4.55 -14.26
C ILE A 158 7.75 -5.65 -13.92
N LYS A 159 8.20 -6.63 -13.14
CA LYS A 159 7.40 -7.76 -12.67
C LYS A 159 6.78 -7.47 -11.32
N PHE A 160 5.58 -7.98 -11.10
CA PHE A 160 4.86 -7.86 -9.85
C PHE A 160 4.91 -9.16 -9.07
N ILE A 161 5.18 -9.06 -7.79
CA ILE A 161 5.23 -10.19 -6.87
C ILE A 161 4.43 -9.82 -5.63
N GLN A 162 3.39 -10.60 -5.33
CA GLN A 162 2.72 -10.52 -4.05
C GLN A 162 3.23 -11.65 -3.16
N THR A 163 3.74 -11.33 -1.99
CA THR A 163 4.15 -12.32 -0.99
C THR A 163 3.03 -12.59 0.02
N TRP A 164 2.79 -13.86 0.31
CA TRP A 164 1.81 -14.30 1.29
C TRP A 164 2.43 -14.56 2.67
N GLU A 165 3.74 -14.67 2.76
CA GLU A 165 4.47 -14.73 4.03
C GLU A 165 4.53 -13.34 4.70
N GLY A 166 4.68 -12.28 3.91
CA GLY A 166 4.61 -10.90 4.39
C GLY A 166 3.19 -10.38 4.35
N CYS A 167 2.61 -10.10 5.51
CA CYS A 167 1.24 -9.63 5.65
C CYS A 167 1.15 -8.24 6.24
N VAL A 168 0.04 -7.59 5.96
CA VAL A 168 -0.40 -6.34 6.57
C VAL A 168 -1.87 -6.47 6.95
N TYR A 169 -2.24 -5.97 8.12
CA TYR A 169 -3.64 -5.82 8.48
C TYR A 169 -4.13 -4.44 8.05
N HIS A 170 -5.16 -4.39 7.23
CA HIS A 170 -5.75 -3.15 6.72
C HIS A 170 -7.08 -2.89 7.45
N MET A 171 -7.05 -2.01 8.44
CA MET A 171 -8.22 -1.68 9.28
C MET A 171 -9.35 -1.06 8.48
N THR A 172 -8.99 -0.42 7.36
CA THR A 172 -9.91 0.32 6.48
C THR A 172 -10.41 1.65 7.04
N CYS A 173 -10.53 1.80 8.37
CA CYS A 173 -10.92 3.01 9.11
C CYS A 173 -12.01 3.80 8.39
N ARG A 174 -12.99 3.09 7.83
CA ARG A 174 -14.06 3.63 6.97
C ARG A 174 -13.60 4.51 5.81
N GLY A 175 -12.33 4.49 5.49
CA GLY A 175 -11.60 5.14 4.41
C GLY A 175 -12.30 6.27 3.64
N SER A 176 -11.60 6.96 2.80
CA SER A 176 -12.15 8.09 2.01
C SER A 176 -13.34 7.71 1.09
N ARG A 177 -13.52 6.40 0.82
CA ARG A 177 -14.64 5.89 0.01
C ARG A 177 -15.99 5.96 0.74
N PHE A 178 -15.95 5.97 2.07
CA PHE A 178 -17.13 6.00 2.94
C PHE A 178 -17.37 7.36 3.60
N ALA A 179 -16.42 8.31 3.42
CA ALA A 179 -16.57 9.66 3.94
C ALA A 179 -17.70 10.39 3.20
N ASP A 180 -18.65 10.96 3.94
CA ASP A 180 -19.67 11.84 3.38
C ASP A 180 -19.00 13.01 2.66
N GLY A 181 -19.35 13.22 1.39
CA GLY A 181 -18.79 14.28 0.56
C GLY A 181 -17.43 13.96 -0.08
N ALA A 182 -16.98 12.71 -0.07
CA ALA A 182 -15.82 12.30 -0.84
C ALA A 182 -16.01 12.68 -2.32
N LYS A 183 -15.26 13.67 -2.77
CA LYS A 183 -15.25 14.05 -4.19
C LYS A 183 -14.58 12.94 -4.97
N ARG A 184 -15.38 12.10 -5.59
CA ARG A 184 -14.91 11.22 -6.65
C ARG A 184 -14.67 12.09 -7.88
N ASN A 185 -13.68 11.74 -8.70
CA ASN A 185 -13.59 12.32 -10.02
C ASN A 185 -14.96 12.10 -10.70
N PRO A 186 -15.69 13.18 -11.06
CA PRO A 186 -17.02 13.06 -11.65
C PRO A 186 -17.02 12.26 -12.94
N ASP A 187 -15.87 12.21 -13.59
CA ASP A 187 -15.70 11.53 -14.86
C ASP A 187 -15.20 10.08 -14.71
N GLY A 188 -15.50 9.35 -13.67
CA GLY A 188 -15.09 7.94 -13.50
C GLY A 188 -15.06 7.08 -14.77
N GLN A 189 -15.05 7.73 -15.91
CA GLN A 189 -15.01 7.27 -17.30
C GLN A 189 -13.81 7.82 -18.09
N VAL A 190 -12.82 8.43 -17.46
CA VAL A 190 -11.62 8.77 -18.20
C VAL A 190 -10.79 7.50 -18.30
N PHE A 191 -10.96 6.86 -19.46
CA PHE A 191 -10.27 5.68 -20.03
C PHE A 191 -10.91 4.33 -19.81
#